data_2fb712ac4895848dd04726b27d8ad947
#
_entry.id   2fb712ac4895848dd04726b27d8ad947
#
_cell.length_a   1.000
_cell.length_b   1.000
_cell.length_c   1.000
_cell.angle_alpha   90.00
_cell.angle_beta   90.00
_cell.angle_gamma   90.00
#
_symmetry.space_group_name_H-M   'P 1'
#
loop_
_entity.id
_entity.type
_entity.pdbx_description
1 polymer ?
#
loop_
_entity_poly.entity_id
_entity_poly.type
_entity_poly.pdbx_seq_one_letter_code
_entity_poly.pdbx_strand_id
1 'polypeptide(L)'
;VADLGYPINPQYHYNMETNIDRAHEMLSDFLETWNPQRMQNLKLDEYVGVGNKYTFVQYVEHRTRDLGSIGGMDSSKFGMWERQDPDEKHGRYTNVGKYSWPKRLPYTTAPEAFAAIKAELLSVIADAREGNFAAIDRTGILTDFFKWKVAFLYCNERLIPIFSRTILDGIAEGLRLPGNIKTLPVSVIQQAMIATKPFNLNIYEYASHLLTNYPSARKRKTDQGGDDGGERRNTRKASTGKNTGSFARKGIAPTIVTQEHNRLQEILRARLVAEYGEDSVLLEHNYVDLKVLRLEGNVLYEVKSAAYAADCVEEALGQILRYAFYHGQDQEDAAELVVAGRFPPNDSEAAYISFVSGQLNIRFRYMAIE
;
A
#
# COMPACT_ATOMS: atom_id res chain seq x y z
N VAL A 1 -25.83 -21.25 -10.98
CA VAL A 1 -24.76 -21.03 -9.99
C VAL A 1 -23.86 -22.26 -10.13
N ALA A 2 -22.72 -22.11 -10.80
CA ALA A 2 -21.73 -23.16 -10.97
C ALA A 2 -20.87 -23.23 -9.72
N ASP A 3 -20.86 -24.38 -9.10
CA ASP A 3 -20.02 -24.75 -7.98
C ASP A 3 -18.56 -24.90 -8.48
N LEU A 4 -17.74 -23.88 -8.21
CA LEU A 4 -16.32 -23.90 -8.49
C LEU A 4 -15.59 -24.46 -7.27
N GLY A 5 -15.64 -25.80 -7.12
CA GLY A 5 -14.89 -26.53 -6.12
C GLY A 5 -13.39 -26.50 -6.38
N TYR A 6 -12.69 -25.55 -5.77
CA TYR A 6 -11.23 -25.59 -5.66
C TYR A 6 -10.83 -26.31 -4.36
N PRO A 7 -9.91 -27.29 -4.42
CA PRO A 7 -9.39 -27.91 -3.22
C PRO A 7 -8.54 -26.90 -2.45
N ILE A 8 -8.99 -26.51 -1.27
CA ILE A 8 -8.28 -25.61 -0.37
C ILE A 8 -7.16 -26.42 0.30
N ASN A 9 -5.90 -26.02 0.06
CA ASN A 9 -4.74 -26.63 0.69
C ASN A 9 -4.78 -26.33 2.22
N PRO A 10 -4.68 -27.34 3.12
CA PRO A 10 -4.74 -27.14 4.57
C PRO A 10 -3.69 -26.15 5.13
N GLN A 11 -2.57 -25.96 4.45
CA GLN A 11 -1.52 -25.04 4.85
C GLN A 11 -1.87 -23.58 4.57
N TYR A 12 -2.75 -23.33 3.59
CA TYR A 12 -3.36 -22.03 3.37
C TYR A 12 -4.29 -21.61 4.52
N HIS A 13 -5.00 -22.57 5.12
CA HIS A 13 -5.86 -22.32 6.28
C HIS A 13 -5.08 -21.81 7.49
N TYR A 14 -3.90 -22.37 7.78
CA TYR A 14 -3.12 -21.99 8.99
C TYR A 14 -2.55 -20.57 8.90
N ASN A 15 -2.03 -20.16 7.73
CA ASN A 15 -1.52 -18.79 7.52
C ASN A 15 -2.65 -17.75 7.40
N MET A 16 -3.85 -18.16 7.00
CA MET A 16 -5.03 -17.31 6.89
C MET A 16 -5.68 -17.06 8.24
N GLU A 17 -5.77 -18.07 9.12
CA GLU A 17 -6.28 -17.91 10.48
C GLU A 17 -5.43 -16.92 11.28
N THR A 18 -4.10 -17.01 11.23
CA THR A 18 -3.18 -16.08 11.90
C THR A 18 -3.30 -14.64 11.37
N ASN A 19 -3.61 -14.45 10.09
CA ASN A 19 -3.78 -13.11 9.50
C ASN A 19 -5.13 -12.49 9.86
N ILE A 20 -6.17 -13.31 10.04
CA ILE A 20 -7.50 -12.88 10.50
C ILE A 20 -7.44 -12.49 11.97
N ASP A 21 -6.85 -13.32 12.80
CA ASP A 21 -6.70 -13.05 14.24
C ASP A 21 -5.94 -11.74 14.45
N ARG A 22 -4.86 -11.52 13.71
CA ARG A 22 -4.12 -10.26 13.72
C ARG A 22 -4.96 -9.06 13.28
N ALA A 23 -5.81 -9.22 12.26
CA ALA A 23 -6.71 -8.17 11.82
C ALA A 23 -7.74 -7.81 12.91
N HIS A 24 -8.30 -8.82 13.56
CA HIS A 24 -9.23 -8.64 14.68
C HIS A 24 -8.56 -8.01 15.90
N GLU A 25 -7.34 -8.44 16.25
CA GLU A 25 -6.54 -7.82 17.33
C GLU A 25 -6.28 -6.34 17.04
N MET A 26 -5.86 -6.02 15.82
CA MET A 26 -5.60 -4.65 15.39
C MET A 26 -6.86 -3.78 15.41
N LEU A 27 -8.00 -4.32 14.98
CA LEU A 27 -9.29 -3.64 15.05
C LEU A 27 -9.74 -3.44 16.49
N SER A 28 -9.55 -4.44 17.35
CA SER A 28 -9.87 -4.38 18.79
C SER A 28 -9.02 -3.31 19.49
N ASP A 29 -7.69 -3.29 19.28
CA ASP A 29 -6.78 -2.26 19.82
C ASP A 29 -7.18 -0.85 19.37
N PHE A 30 -7.55 -0.71 18.10
CA PHE A 30 -8.06 0.56 17.58
C PHE A 30 -9.35 0.98 18.29
N LEU A 31 -10.34 0.10 18.43
CA LEU A 31 -11.64 0.42 19.03
C LEU A 31 -11.54 0.64 20.54
N GLU A 32 -10.62 -0.02 21.23
CA GLU A 32 -10.32 0.23 22.64
C GLU A 32 -9.70 1.63 22.80
N THR A 33 -8.71 1.97 21.97
CA THR A 33 -8.01 3.26 22.02
C THR A 33 -8.90 4.41 21.59
N TRP A 34 -9.67 4.26 20.51
CA TRP A 34 -10.49 5.28 19.87
C TRP A 34 -11.98 4.93 19.91
N ASN A 35 -12.47 4.51 21.09
CA ASN A 35 -13.88 4.21 21.26
C ASN A 35 -14.78 5.43 21.03
N PRO A 36 -16.08 5.23 20.72
CA PRO A 36 -16.99 6.34 20.40
C PRO A 36 -17.09 7.40 21.49
N GLN A 37 -16.95 7.04 22.78
CA GLN A 37 -16.98 7.99 23.88
C GLN A 37 -15.75 8.92 23.86
N ARG A 38 -14.56 8.38 23.60
CA ARG A 38 -13.34 9.17 23.42
C ARG A 38 -13.46 10.10 22.21
N MET A 39 -14.03 9.62 21.11
CA MET A 39 -14.23 10.42 19.90
C MET A 39 -15.11 11.65 20.15
N GLN A 40 -16.12 11.55 21.02
CA GLN A 40 -16.92 12.70 21.44
C GLN A 40 -16.08 13.78 22.13
N ASN A 41 -15.02 13.39 22.83
CA ASN A 41 -14.13 14.30 23.55
C ASN A 41 -12.81 14.57 22.81
N LEU A 42 -12.68 14.13 21.54
CA LEU A 42 -11.49 14.29 20.71
C LEU A 42 -11.05 15.75 20.65
N LYS A 43 -9.77 16.02 20.92
CA LYS A 43 -9.13 17.32 20.84
C LYS A 43 -8.30 17.44 19.55
N LEU A 44 -7.99 18.68 19.15
CA LEU A 44 -7.24 18.95 17.93
C LEU A 44 -5.82 18.32 17.94
N ASP A 45 -5.13 18.38 19.07
CA ASP A 45 -3.80 17.80 19.27
C ASP A 45 -3.80 16.26 19.37
N GLU A 46 -4.95 15.66 19.68
CA GLU A 46 -5.18 14.23 19.58
C GLU A 46 -5.56 13.79 18.15
N TYR A 47 -6.14 14.70 17.36
CA TYR A 47 -6.54 14.42 15.98
C TYR A 47 -5.34 14.40 15.06
N VAL A 48 -4.53 15.47 15.02
CA VAL A 48 -3.33 15.64 14.19
C VAL A 48 -2.17 16.17 15.01
N GLY A 49 -0.94 15.79 14.67
CA GLY A 49 0.27 16.26 15.33
C GLY A 49 1.51 15.75 14.62
N VAL A 50 2.44 16.67 14.30
CA VAL A 50 3.74 16.34 13.71
C VAL A 50 4.59 15.58 14.74
N GLY A 51 5.14 14.43 14.33
CA GLY A 51 5.98 13.60 15.21
C GLY A 51 5.21 12.82 16.29
N ASN A 52 3.93 13.08 16.47
CA ASN A 52 3.10 12.37 17.44
C ASN A 52 2.47 11.12 16.79
N LYS A 53 3.01 9.93 17.11
CA LYS A 53 2.54 8.63 16.61
C LYS A 53 1.23 8.15 17.24
N TYR A 54 0.69 8.89 18.20
CA TYR A 54 -0.50 8.52 18.98
C TYR A 54 -1.75 9.34 18.62
N THR A 55 -1.71 10.13 17.53
CA THR A 55 -2.89 10.85 17.05
C THR A 55 -3.86 9.92 16.33
N PHE A 56 -5.13 10.34 16.27
CA PHE A 56 -6.17 9.58 15.59
C PHE A 56 -5.81 9.28 14.12
N VAL A 57 -5.32 10.30 13.38
CA VAL A 57 -4.95 10.11 11.97
C VAL A 57 -3.77 9.14 11.80
N GLN A 58 -2.82 9.13 12.74
CA GLN A 58 -1.69 8.19 12.73
C GLN A 58 -2.15 6.75 12.99
N TYR A 59 -3.11 6.56 13.89
CA TYR A 59 -3.72 5.24 14.10
C TYR A 59 -4.45 4.76 12.85
N VAL A 60 -5.31 5.62 12.26
CA VAL A 60 -6.10 5.25 11.07
C VAL A 60 -5.21 4.96 9.85
N GLU A 61 -4.13 5.71 9.66
CA GLU A 61 -3.26 5.55 8.48
C GLU A 61 -2.23 4.43 8.65
N HIS A 62 -1.55 4.39 9.80
CA HIS A 62 -0.37 3.54 9.96
C HIS A 62 -0.63 2.30 10.81
N ARG A 63 -1.29 2.46 11.98
CA ARG A 63 -1.51 1.32 12.87
C ARG A 63 -2.59 0.36 12.39
N THR A 64 -3.55 0.86 11.62
CA THR A 64 -4.58 0.01 10.97
C THR A 64 -4.32 -0.20 9.48
N ARG A 65 -3.06 -0.11 9.02
CA ARG A 65 -2.70 -0.21 7.61
C ARG A 65 -3.15 -1.54 6.99
N ASP A 66 -2.97 -2.64 7.70
CA ASP A 66 -3.31 -3.98 7.22
C ASP A 66 -4.83 -4.22 7.16
N LEU A 67 -5.62 -3.37 7.81
CA LEU A 67 -7.08 -3.31 7.68
C LEU A 67 -7.54 -2.46 6.49
N GLY A 68 -6.77 -2.38 5.42
CA GLY A 68 -7.02 -1.54 4.24
C GLY A 68 -6.25 -0.23 4.30
N SER A 69 -5.24 -0.10 3.44
CA SER A 69 -4.34 1.05 3.42
C SER A 69 -5.00 2.30 2.83
N ILE A 70 -4.74 3.45 3.46
CA ILE A 70 -5.02 4.79 2.94
C ILE A 70 -3.74 5.61 2.75
N GLY A 71 -2.59 4.96 2.67
CA GLY A 71 -1.30 5.59 2.39
C GLY A 71 -1.20 6.15 0.96
N GLY A 72 -0.17 6.98 0.72
CA GLY A 72 0.19 7.46 -0.62
C GLY A 72 -0.46 8.77 -1.08
N MET A 73 -1.34 9.39 -0.30
CA MET A 73 -1.81 10.78 -0.47
C MET A 73 -1.20 11.69 0.59
N ASP A 74 -1.16 13.00 0.32
CA ASP A 74 -0.72 13.98 1.31
C ASP A 74 -1.70 14.11 2.50
N SER A 75 -1.29 14.85 3.54
CA SER A 75 -2.07 15.01 4.77
C SER A 75 -3.40 15.75 4.58
N SER A 76 -3.64 16.36 3.40
CA SER A 76 -4.91 17.05 3.10
C SER A 76 -6.12 16.11 3.10
N LYS A 77 -5.89 14.79 2.95
CA LYS A 77 -6.92 13.76 3.04
C LYS A 77 -7.66 13.73 4.38
N PHE A 78 -7.02 14.16 5.45
CA PHE A 78 -7.59 14.21 6.80
C PHE A 78 -8.47 15.44 7.06
N GLY A 79 -8.66 16.31 6.06
CA GLY A 79 -9.41 17.55 6.22
C GLY A 79 -8.61 18.69 6.85
N MET A 80 -7.71 18.41 7.78
CA MET A 80 -6.70 19.34 8.29
C MET A 80 -5.45 18.60 8.76
N TRP A 81 -4.34 19.32 8.90
CA TRP A 81 -3.07 18.77 9.38
C TRP A 81 -2.21 19.86 10.05
N GLU A 82 -1.30 19.42 10.88
CA GLU A 82 -0.20 20.25 11.39
C GLU A 82 0.94 20.26 10.36
N ARG A 83 1.49 21.42 10.04
CA ARG A 83 2.64 21.55 9.14
C ARG A 83 3.93 21.18 9.86
N GLN A 84 4.83 20.52 9.17
CA GLN A 84 6.19 20.25 9.67
C GLN A 84 6.97 21.55 9.87
N ASP A 85 6.89 22.47 8.90
CA ASP A 85 7.39 23.83 9.00
C ASP A 85 6.20 24.79 9.08
N PRO A 86 5.98 25.46 10.23
CA PRO A 86 4.89 26.41 10.39
C PRO A 86 4.97 27.61 9.43
N ASP A 87 6.16 27.94 8.94
CA ASP A 87 6.38 29.07 8.03
C ASP A 87 6.14 28.69 6.57
N GLU A 88 6.14 27.40 6.23
CA GLU A 88 5.82 26.92 4.90
C GLU A 88 4.32 27.05 4.63
N LYS A 89 3.95 27.92 3.67
CA LYS A 89 2.56 28.19 3.30
C LYS A 89 2.27 27.73 1.88
N HIS A 90 1.31 26.84 1.74
CA HIS A 90 0.85 26.39 0.44
C HIS A 90 -0.38 27.18 -0.01
N GLY A 91 -0.30 27.83 -1.16
CA GLY A 91 -1.35 28.71 -1.68
C GLY A 91 -2.72 28.06 -1.93
N ARG A 92 -2.80 26.73 -1.95
CA ARG A 92 -4.06 25.97 -2.11
C ARG A 92 -4.84 25.81 -0.81
N TYR A 93 -4.23 26.11 0.34
CA TYR A 93 -4.78 25.83 1.66
C TYR A 93 -4.91 27.11 2.48
N THR A 94 -5.81 27.11 3.43
CA THR A 94 -5.85 28.10 4.51
C THR A 94 -4.79 27.68 5.53
N ASN A 95 -3.90 28.63 5.88
CA ASN A 95 -2.77 28.38 6.78
C ASN A 95 -2.87 29.33 7.97
N VAL A 96 -3.13 28.79 9.17
CA VAL A 96 -3.27 29.56 10.40
C VAL A 96 -2.46 28.90 11.53
N GLY A 97 -1.56 29.67 12.15
CA GLY A 97 -0.60 29.12 13.11
C GLY A 97 0.16 27.98 12.47
N LYS A 98 0.23 26.84 13.13
CA LYS A 98 0.87 25.61 12.65
C LYS A 98 -0.04 24.69 11.82
N TYR A 99 -1.32 25.02 11.66
CA TYR A 99 -2.30 24.17 11.01
C TYR A 99 -2.65 24.64 9.60
N SER A 100 -3.05 23.69 8.76
CA SER A 100 -3.57 23.93 7.40
C SER A 100 -4.79 23.06 7.12
N TRP A 101 -5.69 23.58 6.27
CA TRP A 101 -6.87 22.89 5.76
C TRP A 101 -7.25 23.38 4.36
N PRO A 102 -8.04 22.61 3.58
CA PRO A 102 -8.47 23.03 2.25
C PRO A 102 -9.28 24.33 2.26
N LYS A 103 -8.98 25.25 1.33
CA LYS A 103 -9.70 26.54 1.18
C LYS A 103 -11.21 26.40 0.93
N ARG A 104 -11.67 25.22 0.47
CA ARG A 104 -13.11 24.93 0.33
C ARG A 104 -13.85 24.90 1.66
N LEU A 105 -13.14 24.78 2.76
CA LEU A 105 -13.70 24.89 4.10
C LEU A 105 -13.65 26.36 4.54
N PRO A 106 -14.81 27.01 4.76
CA PRO A 106 -14.91 28.45 4.94
C PRO A 106 -14.56 28.90 6.37
N TYR A 107 -13.63 28.22 7.04
CA TYR A 107 -13.24 28.51 8.41
C TYR A 107 -12.00 29.38 8.45
N THR A 108 -11.98 30.29 9.41
CA THR A 108 -10.88 31.25 9.59
C THR A 108 -9.93 30.89 10.72
N THR A 109 -10.35 29.99 11.62
CA THR A 109 -9.54 29.52 12.75
C THR A 109 -9.44 28.00 12.76
N ALA A 110 -8.34 27.48 13.31
CA ALA A 110 -8.13 26.05 13.43
C ALA A 110 -9.17 25.33 14.34
N PRO A 111 -9.61 25.93 15.46
CA PRO A 111 -10.70 25.36 16.27
C PRO A 111 -12.02 25.21 15.51
N GLU A 112 -12.40 26.20 14.68
CA GLU A 112 -13.64 26.15 13.88
C GLU A 112 -13.54 25.05 12.82
N ALA A 113 -12.42 25.01 12.08
CA ALA A 113 -12.18 23.96 11.08
C ALA A 113 -12.20 22.57 11.71
N PHE A 114 -11.56 22.41 12.86
CA PHE A 114 -11.56 21.15 13.60
C PHE A 114 -12.95 20.77 14.13
N ALA A 115 -13.71 21.73 14.65
CA ALA A 115 -15.07 21.44 15.13
C ALA A 115 -15.97 20.88 14.03
N ALA A 116 -15.88 21.40 12.81
CA ALA A 116 -16.62 20.89 11.66
C ALA A 116 -16.14 19.50 11.22
N ILE A 117 -14.82 19.28 11.18
CA ILE A 117 -14.22 17.97 10.88
C ILE A 117 -14.66 16.93 11.92
N LYS A 118 -14.59 17.28 13.20
CA LYS A 118 -15.02 16.43 14.30
C LYS A 118 -16.51 16.08 14.21
N ALA A 119 -17.35 17.05 13.88
CA ALA A 119 -18.78 16.82 13.70
C ALA A 119 -19.05 15.81 12.58
N GLU A 120 -18.38 15.92 11.42
CA GLU A 120 -18.51 14.94 10.34
C GLU A 120 -17.96 13.57 10.74
N LEU A 121 -16.81 13.50 11.43
CA LEU A 121 -16.28 12.23 11.96
C LEU A 121 -17.28 11.52 12.87
N LEU A 122 -17.91 12.25 13.79
CA LEU A 122 -18.90 11.67 14.69
C LEU A 122 -20.14 11.18 13.94
N SER A 123 -20.59 11.91 12.91
CA SER A 123 -21.67 11.48 12.04
C SER A 123 -21.29 10.20 11.29
N VAL A 124 -20.11 10.16 10.65
CA VAL A 124 -19.60 8.95 9.94
C VAL A 124 -19.53 7.74 10.89
N ILE A 125 -19.04 7.93 12.11
CA ILE A 125 -18.95 6.86 13.11
C ILE A 125 -20.35 6.35 13.49
N ALA A 126 -21.31 7.25 13.75
CA ALA A 126 -22.69 6.89 14.09
C ALA A 126 -23.37 6.14 12.94
N ASP A 127 -23.34 6.70 11.73
CA ASP A 127 -23.92 6.10 10.53
C ASP A 127 -23.28 4.73 10.21
N ALA A 128 -21.96 4.60 10.37
CA ALA A 128 -21.28 3.33 10.16
C ALA A 128 -21.71 2.25 11.17
N ARG A 129 -21.86 2.62 12.44
CA ARG A 129 -22.33 1.71 13.50
C ARG A 129 -23.76 1.25 13.30
N GLU A 130 -24.60 2.11 12.76
CA GLU A 130 -26.00 1.79 12.45
C GLU A 130 -26.19 1.09 11.10
N GLY A 131 -25.15 1.14 10.21
CA GLY A 131 -25.22 0.59 8.85
C GLY A 131 -25.88 1.55 7.86
N ASN A 132 -25.98 2.82 8.21
CA ASN A 132 -26.59 3.86 7.39
C ASN A 132 -25.58 4.43 6.36
N PHE A 133 -24.98 3.55 5.55
CA PHE A 133 -23.88 3.88 4.65
C PHE A 133 -24.24 4.93 3.59
N ALA A 134 -25.51 5.00 3.15
CA ALA A 134 -25.96 6.02 2.22
C ALA A 134 -25.90 7.45 2.79
N ALA A 135 -25.93 7.61 4.13
CA ALA A 135 -25.74 8.91 4.76
C ALA A 135 -24.29 9.37 4.65
N ILE A 136 -23.32 8.43 4.75
CA ILE A 136 -21.89 8.72 4.64
C ILE A 136 -21.52 9.31 3.26
N ASP A 137 -22.15 8.85 2.18
CA ASP A 137 -21.90 9.42 0.84
C ASP A 137 -22.23 10.92 0.74
N ARG A 138 -23.18 11.39 1.54
CA ARG A 138 -23.64 12.80 1.53
C ARG A 138 -22.75 13.76 2.32
N THR A 139 -21.83 13.26 3.12
CA THR A 139 -20.89 14.09 3.86
C THR A 139 -19.78 14.60 2.93
N GLY A 140 -19.20 15.78 3.17
CA GLY A 140 -18.31 16.41 2.20
C GLY A 140 -17.13 17.20 2.76
N ILE A 141 -16.89 17.22 4.07
CA ILE A 141 -15.73 17.87 4.68
C ILE A 141 -14.50 16.97 4.54
N LEU A 142 -14.63 15.70 4.92
CA LEU A 142 -13.59 14.71 4.79
C LEU A 142 -13.50 14.17 3.35
N THR A 143 -12.33 13.69 2.96
CA THR A 143 -12.20 12.99 1.68
C THR A 143 -12.86 11.61 1.75
N ASP A 144 -13.41 11.14 0.62
CA ASP A 144 -14.02 9.80 0.55
C ASP A 144 -13.05 8.71 1.05
N PHE A 145 -11.79 8.83 0.65
CA PHE A 145 -10.75 7.89 1.00
C PHE A 145 -10.55 7.73 2.52
N PHE A 146 -10.59 8.83 3.25
CA PHE A 146 -10.44 8.84 4.70
C PHE A 146 -11.75 8.49 5.42
N LYS A 147 -12.88 9.10 5.04
CA LYS A 147 -14.15 8.85 5.72
C LYS A 147 -14.61 7.38 5.60
N TRP A 148 -14.39 6.74 4.43
CA TRP A 148 -14.75 5.33 4.26
C TRP A 148 -13.81 4.39 5.02
N LYS A 149 -12.54 4.75 5.20
CA LYS A 149 -11.65 4.03 6.13
C LYS A 149 -12.14 4.14 7.57
N VAL A 150 -12.53 5.35 8.01
CA VAL A 150 -13.12 5.54 9.35
C VAL A 150 -14.42 4.73 9.48
N ALA A 151 -15.32 4.82 8.50
CA ALA A 151 -16.55 4.03 8.49
C ALA A 151 -16.29 2.52 8.63
N PHE A 152 -15.29 2.00 7.90
CA PHE A 152 -14.90 0.60 8.01
C PHE A 152 -14.46 0.22 9.43
N LEU A 153 -13.66 1.04 10.08
CA LEU A 153 -13.16 0.76 11.44
C LEU A 153 -14.26 0.71 12.50
N TYR A 154 -15.43 1.33 12.24
CA TYR A 154 -16.55 1.35 13.18
C TYR A 154 -17.78 0.56 12.69
N CYS A 155 -17.73 -0.06 11.51
CA CYS A 155 -18.90 -0.71 10.91
C CYS A 155 -19.14 -2.16 11.33
N ASN A 156 -18.31 -2.72 12.21
CA ASN A 156 -18.38 -4.14 12.63
C ASN A 156 -18.38 -5.09 11.42
N GLU A 157 -17.37 -4.97 10.57
CA GLU A 157 -17.10 -5.83 9.39
C GLU A 157 -18.19 -5.85 8.30
N ARG A 158 -19.06 -4.83 8.27
CA ARG A 158 -20.12 -4.71 7.24
C ARG A 158 -19.69 -4.03 5.95
N LEU A 159 -18.40 -3.71 5.81
CA LEU A 159 -17.79 -3.13 4.62
C LEU A 159 -16.57 -3.95 4.21
N ILE A 160 -16.16 -3.84 2.95
CA ILE A 160 -14.92 -4.41 2.45
C ILE A 160 -13.79 -3.36 2.59
N PRO A 161 -12.58 -3.70 3.08
CA PRO A 161 -11.50 -2.74 3.35
C PRO A 161 -10.80 -2.22 2.08
N ILE A 162 -11.58 -1.70 1.14
CA ILE A 162 -11.15 -1.08 -0.12
C ILE A 162 -11.75 0.32 -0.21
N PHE A 163 -10.90 1.37 -0.26
CA PHE A 163 -11.34 2.77 -0.14
C PHE A 163 -10.93 3.64 -1.34
N SER A 164 -9.98 3.18 -2.16
CA SER A 164 -9.54 3.92 -3.35
C SER A 164 -10.64 4.00 -4.39
N ARG A 165 -11.10 5.22 -4.72
CA ARG A 165 -12.13 5.45 -5.74
C ARG A 165 -11.79 4.78 -7.07
N THR A 166 -10.53 4.86 -7.48
CA THR A 166 -10.06 4.24 -8.72
C THR A 166 -10.22 2.72 -8.72
N ILE A 167 -9.95 2.07 -7.57
CA ILE A 167 -10.12 0.63 -7.41
C ILE A 167 -11.61 0.28 -7.34
N LEU A 168 -12.38 1.04 -6.57
CA LEU A 168 -13.83 0.86 -6.46
C LEU A 168 -14.53 1.01 -7.80
N ASP A 169 -14.15 1.99 -8.63
CA ASP A 169 -14.67 2.14 -10.00
C ASP A 169 -14.42 0.89 -10.84
N GLY A 170 -13.19 0.33 -10.77
CA GLY A 170 -12.88 -0.88 -11.52
C GLY A 170 -13.61 -2.12 -11.05
N ILE A 171 -13.81 -2.25 -9.73
CA ILE A 171 -14.63 -3.33 -9.17
C ILE A 171 -16.09 -3.16 -9.64
N ALA A 172 -16.64 -1.94 -9.58
CA ALA A 172 -17.99 -1.66 -10.04
C ALA A 172 -18.18 -1.99 -11.53
N GLU A 173 -17.20 -1.67 -12.40
CA GLU A 173 -17.18 -2.09 -13.81
C GLU A 173 -17.14 -3.62 -13.94
N GLY A 174 -16.28 -4.30 -13.18
CA GLY A 174 -16.14 -5.76 -13.21
C GLY A 174 -17.39 -6.49 -12.72
N LEU A 175 -18.07 -5.96 -11.71
CA LEU A 175 -19.35 -6.43 -11.21
C LEU A 175 -20.54 -6.01 -12.10
N ARG A 176 -20.30 -5.22 -13.15
CA ARG A 176 -21.31 -4.69 -14.08
C ARG A 176 -22.45 -3.93 -13.38
N LEU A 177 -22.08 -3.10 -12.40
CA LEU A 177 -23.09 -2.30 -11.70
C LEU A 177 -23.78 -1.31 -12.64
N PRO A 178 -25.10 -1.11 -12.53
CA PRO A 178 -25.83 -0.20 -13.39
C PRO A 178 -25.50 1.26 -13.12
N GLY A 179 -25.61 2.11 -14.12
CA GLY A 179 -25.42 3.56 -14.01
C GLY A 179 -24.02 4.04 -14.40
N ASN A 180 -23.75 5.31 -14.13
CA ASN A 180 -22.45 5.90 -14.42
C ASN A 180 -21.47 5.61 -13.28
N ILE A 181 -20.52 4.74 -13.53
CA ILE A 181 -19.52 4.28 -12.53
C ILE A 181 -18.80 5.44 -11.85
N LYS A 182 -18.48 6.52 -12.58
CA LYS A 182 -17.74 7.67 -12.03
C LYS A 182 -18.51 8.45 -10.95
N THR A 183 -19.83 8.37 -10.99
CA THR A 183 -20.72 9.07 -10.04
C THR A 183 -21.44 8.11 -9.11
N LEU A 184 -21.17 6.80 -9.22
CA LEU A 184 -21.82 5.82 -8.38
C LEU A 184 -21.43 6.03 -6.91
N PRO A 185 -22.38 6.10 -5.96
CA PRO A 185 -22.06 6.23 -4.53
C PRO A 185 -21.18 5.08 -4.04
N VAL A 186 -20.24 5.38 -3.13
CA VAL A 186 -19.37 4.34 -2.57
C VAL A 186 -20.15 3.31 -1.78
N SER A 187 -21.23 3.73 -1.08
CA SER A 187 -22.13 2.82 -0.38
C SER A 187 -22.73 1.75 -1.30
N VAL A 188 -23.11 2.12 -2.52
CA VAL A 188 -23.68 1.19 -3.52
C VAL A 188 -22.63 0.16 -3.95
N ILE A 189 -21.39 0.60 -4.19
CA ILE A 189 -20.31 -0.31 -4.55
C ILE A 189 -19.98 -1.24 -3.38
N GLN A 190 -19.92 -0.71 -2.16
CA GLN A 190 -19.66 -1.49 -0.95
C GLN A 190 -20.76 -2.55 -0.71
N GLN A 191 -22.03 -2.17 -0.87
CA GLN A 191 -23.15 -3.10 -0.74
C GLN A 191 -23.09 -4.22 -1.81
N ALA A 192 -22.73 -3.87 -3.06
CA ALA A 192 -22.55 -4.85 -4.12
C ALA A 192 -21.40 -5.82 -3.83
N MET A 193 -20.27 -5.32 -3.30
CA MET A 193 -19.16 -6.18 -2.88
C MET A 193 -19.59 -7.13 -1.77
N ILE A 194 -20.29 -6.64 -0.74
CA ILE A 194 -20.82 -7.50 0.34
C ILE A 194 -21.80 -8.55 -0.19
N ALA A 195 -22.72 -8.14 -1.09
CA ALA A 195 -23.71 -9.03 -1.67
C ALA A 195 -23.10 -10.13 -2.55
N THR A 196 -21.96 -9.86 -3.17
CA THR A 196 -21.24 -10.83 -4.02
C THR A 196 -20.15 -11.61 -3.30
N LYS A 197 -19.92 -11.32 -2.00
CA LYS A 197 -18.92 -12.01 -1.21
C LYS A 197 -19.30 -13.50 -1.03
N PRO A 198 -18.43 -14.44 -1.43
CA PRO A 198 -18.63 -15.86 -1.15
C PRO A 198 -18.76 -16.10 0.37
N PHE A 199 -19.66 -17.02 0.75
CA PHE A 199 -19.95 -17.25 2.17
C PHE A 199 -18.74 -17.82 2.93
N ASN A 200 -17.87 -18.55 2.23
CA ASN A 200 -16.65 -19.17 2.76
C ASN A 200 -15.45 -18.24 2.86
N LEU A 201 -15.56 -16.99 2.42
CA LEU A 201 -14.50 -16.00 2.55
C LEU A 201 -14.90 -14.95 3.59
N ASN A 202 -13.94 -14.54 4.42
CA ASN A 202 -14.12 -13.35 5.24
C ASN A 202 -13.91 -12.07 4.42
N ILE A 203 -14.12 -10.90 5.02
CA ILE A 203 -14.03 -9.61 4.32
C ILE A 203 -12.61 -9.28 3.85
N TYR A 204 -11.58 -9.72 4.55
CA TYR A 204 -10.17 -9.45 4.23
C TYR A 204 -9.70 -10.34 3.08
N GLU A 205 -10.05 -11.62 3.11
CA GLU A 205 -9.81 -12.57 2.01
C GLU A 205 -10.51 -12.11 0.73
N TYR A 206 -11.76 -11.71 0.87
CA TYR A 206 -12.52 -11.24 -0.27
C TYR A 206 -11.99 -9.92 -0.83
N ALA A 207 -11.50 -9.01 0.02
CA ALA A 207 -10.79 -7.81 -0.43
C ALA A 207 -9.56 -8.16 -1.26
N SER A 208 -8.74 -9.11 -0.82
CA SER A 208 -7.56 -9.60 -1.57
C SER A 208 -7.97 -10.22 -2.91
N HIS A 209 -9.04 -11.02 -2.92
CA HIS A 209 -9.60 -11.59 -4.15
C HIS A 209 -10.05 -10.51 -5.15
N LEU A 210 -10.77 -9.48 -4.68
CA LEU A 210 -11.21 -8.36 -5.52
C LEU A 210 -10.02 -7.57 -6.07
N LEU A 211 -9.00 -7.28 -5.26
CA LEU A 211 -7.80 -6.55 -5.69
C LEU A 211 -6.99 -7.32 -6.74
N THR A 212 -6.99 -8.66 -6.67
CA THR A 212 -6.32 -9.52 -7.64
C THR A 212 -7.08 -9.60 -8.96
N ASN A 213 -8.40 -9.80 -8.89
CA ASN A 213 -9.22 -10.04 -10.09
C ASN A 213 -9.64 -8.77 -10.83
N TYR A 214 -9.64 -7.61 -10.13
CA TYR A 214 -9.94 -6.31 -10.72
C TYR A 214 -8.75 -5.34 -10.58
N PRO A 215 -7.58 -5.63 -11.18
CA PRO A 215 -6.37 -4.81 -11.07
C PRO A 215 -6.48 -3.48 -11.82
N SER A 216 -7.67 -2.92 -11.85
CA SER A 216 -8.12 -1.86 -12.69
C SER A 216 -7.43 -0.52 -12.45
N ALA A 217 -7.40 0.29 -13.47
CA ALA A 217 -7.18 1.73 -13.48
C ALA A 217 -5.75 2.26 -13.23
N ARG A 218 -4.79 1.52 -12.71
CA ARG A 218 -3.37 1.94 -12.84
C ARG A 218 -2.89 1.96 -14.29
N LYS A 219 -3.47 1.09 -15.15
CA LYS A 219 -3.13 1.02 -16.60
C LYS A 219 -3.78 2.11 -17.46
N ARG A 220 -4.91 2.71 -17.06
CA ARG A 220 -5.64 3.69 -17.91
C ARG A 220 -5.02 5.08 -17.99
N LYS A 221 -4.01 5.42 -17.19
CA LYS A 221 -3.30 6.71 -17.28
C LYS A 221 -2.21 6.73 -18.35
N THR A 222 -1.84 5.57 -18.91
CA THR A 222 -0.84 5.45 -19.98
C THR A 222 -1.43 5.35 -21.39
N ASP A 223 -2.75 5.10 -21.55
CA ASP A 223 -3.37 4.86 -22.86
C ASP A 223 -4.14 6.06 -23.45
N GLN A 224 -4.13 7.24 -22.80
CA GLN A 224 -4.66 8.48 -23.39
C GLN A 224 -3.55 9.52 -23.61
N GLY A 225 -2.56 9.16 -24.34
CA GLY A 225 -1.52 10.04 -24.84
C GLY A 225 -1.07 9.56 -26.21
N GLY A 226 -1.66 10.17 -27.28
CA GLY A 226 -1.19 10.28 -28.64
C GLY A 226 -0.32 9.16 -29.18
N ASP A 227 -0.88 8.48 -30.19
CA ASP A 227 -0.13 7.81 -31.23
C ASP A 227 1.00 8.72 -31.74
N ASP A 228 2.23 8.42 -31.34
CA ASP A 228 3.43 8.81 -32.05
C ASP A 228 4.42 7.64 -31.99
N GLY A 229 4.50 6.94 -33.13
CA GLY A 229 5.31 5.76 -33.33
C GLY A 229 6.79 6.04 -33.15
N GLY A 230 7.25 5.83 -31.96
CA GLY A 230 8.66 5.87 -31.58
C GLY A 230 8.95 4.88 -30.49
N GLU A 231 9.57 3.75 -30.85
CA GLU A 231 10.19 2.82 -29.91
C GLU A 231 11.15 3.57 -28.99
N ARG A 232 10.69 4.00 -27.81
CA ARG A 232 11.59 4.46 -26.74
C ARG A 232 12.10 3.26 -25.97
N ARG A 233 13.21 2.70 -26.44
CA ARG A 233 14.10 1.86 -25.65
C ARG A 233 14.65 2.69 -24.47
N ASN A 234 13.97 2.66 -23.32
CA ASN A 234 14.53 3.19 -22.07
C ASN A 234 15.43 2.13 -21.42
N THR A 235 16.56 1.85 -22.03
CA THR A 235 17.69 1.22 -21.33
C THR A 235 18.25 2.25 -20.35
N ARG A 236 17.92 2.14 -19.07
CA ARG A 236 18.61 2.94 -18.05
C ARG A 236 20.03 2.45 -17.94
N LYS A 237 20.99 3.33 -18.16
CA LYS A 237 22.40 3.06 -17.91
C LYS A 237 22.60 2.67 -16.44
N ALA A 238 23.50 1.72 -16.20
CA ALA A 238 23.92 1.34 -14.85
C ALA A 238 24.33 2.58 -14.03
N SER A 239 23.88 2.64 -12.79
CA SER A 239 24.23 3.71 -11.85
C SER A 239 25.53 3.35 -11.11
N THR A 240 26.38 4.34 -10.86
CA THR A 240 27.66 4.16 -10.15
C THR A 240 27.56 4.24 -8.64
N GLY A 241 26.36 4.46 -8.08
CA GLY A 241 26.09 4.51 -6.63
C GLY A 241 24.79 5.25 -6.31
N LYS A 242 24.24 5.01 -5.13
CA LYS A 242 23.02 5.67 -4.62
C LYS A 242 23.33 6.70 -3.55
N ASN A 243 22.55 7.78 -3.56
CA ASN A 243 22.57 8.74 -2.47
C ASN A 243 21.84 8.15 -1.24
N THR A 244 22.59 7.88 -0.17
CA THR A 244 22.07 7.36 1.11
C THR A 244 21.64 8.48 2.07
N GLY A 245 21.84 9.74 1.69
CA GLY A 245 21.36 10.91 2.43
C GLY A 245 19.88 11.20 2.19
N SER A 246 19.17 11.70 3.20
CA SER A 246 17.80 12.19 3.04
C SER A 246 17.78 13.45 2.17
N PHE A 247 17.02 13.46 1.07
CA PHE A 247 16.75 14.65 0.30
C PHE A 247 15.24 14.83 0.07
N ALA A 248 14.78 16.07 0.23
CA ALA A 248 13.40 16.44 -0.07
C ALA A 248 13.24 16.66 -1.58
N ARG A 249 12.40 15.85 -2.23
CA ARG A 249 11.95 16.15 -3.59
C ARG A 249 10.89 17.23 -3.54
N LYS A 250 11.20 18.39 -4.15
CA LYS A 250 10.27 19.50 -4.30
C LYS A 250 9.03 19.03 -5.11
N GLY A 251 7.86 18.94 -4.46
CA GLY A 251 6.57 18.72 -5.14
C GLY A 251 5.88 17.36 -4.93
N ILE A 252 6.49 16.42 -4.21
CA ILE A 252 5.85 15.17 -3.74
C ILE A 252 6.04 15.15 -2.23
N ALA A 253 4.98 14.83 -1.45
CA ALA A 253 5.15 14.55 -0.03
C ALA A 253 6.35 13.60 0.13
N PRO A 254 7.26 13.84 1.10
CA PRO A 254 8.41 12.96 1.26
C PRO A 254 7.86 11.55 1.52
N THR A 255 7.85 10.74 0.47
CA THR A 255 7.92 9.31 0.66
C THR A 255 9.24 9.15 1.40
N ILE A 256 9.21 8.72 2.64
CA ILE A 256 10.36 8.09 3.26
C ILE A 256 10.59 6.85 2.39
N VAL A 257 11.32 7.05 1.29
CA VAL A 257 12.04 5.96 0.63
C VAL A 257 12.89 5.44 1.76
N THR A 258 12.59 4.26 2.23
CA THR A 258 13.21 3.70 3.41
C THR A 258 14.71 3.71 3.11
N GLN A 259 15.45 4.58 3.78
CA GLN A 259 16.92 4.65 3.70
C GLN A 259 17.52 3.24 3.85
N GLU A 260 16.77 2.37 4.48
CA GLU A 260 17.06 0.97 4.69
C GLU A 260 17.20 0.16 3.40
N HIS A 261 16.27 0.28 2.45
CA HIS A 261 16.39 -0.42 1.15
C HIS A 261 17.66 0.01 0.41
N ASN A 262 17.92 1.31 0.31
CA ASN A 262 19.13 1.83 -0.34
C ASN A 262 20.39 1.40 0.39
N ARG A 263 20.37 1.42 1.73
CA ARG A 263 21.49 0.96 2.57
C ARG A 263 21.80 -0.53 2.33
N LEU A 264 20.79 -1.38 2.34
CA LEU A 264 20.95 -2.81 2.08
C LEU A 264 21.47 -3.08 0.66
N GLN A 265 20.96 -2.32 -0.32
CA GLN A 265 21.40 -2.42 -1.71
C GLN A 265 22.88 -2.04 -1.87
N GLU A 266 23.36 -0.98 -1.19
CA GLU A 266 24.78 -0.58 -1.24
C GLU A 266 25.68 -1.61 -0.50
N ILE A 267 25.26 -2.17 0.63
CA ILE A 267 26.00 -3.24 1.31
C ILE A 267 26.13 -4.46 0.41
N LEU A 268 25.02 -4.88 -0.20
CA LEU A 268 25.02 -6.02 -1.12
C LEU A 268 25.90 -5.74 -2.33
N ARG A 269 25.81 -4.56 -2.94
CA ARG A 269 26.65 -4.14 -4.05
C ARG A 269 28.15 -4.23 -3.69
N ALA A 270 28.56 -3.67 -2.57
CA ALA A 270 29.94 -3.70 -2.14
C ALA A 270 30.46 -5.14 -1.97
N ARG A 271 29.62 -6.05 -1.43
CA ARG A 271 29.95 -7.48 -1.28
C ARG A 271 30.11 -8.14 -2.65
N LEU A 272 29.17 -7.91 -3.57
CA LEU A 272 29.20 -8.51 -4.90
C LEU A 272 30.38 -7.96 -5.75
N VAL A 273 30.69 -6.67 -5.65
CA VAL A 273 31.85 -6.06 -6.31
C VAL A 273 33.17 -6.68 -5.77
N ALA A 274 33.28 -6.90 -4.47
CA ALA A 274 34.45 -7.56 -3.90
C ALA A 274 34.62 -9.02 -4.38
N GLU A 275 33.51 -9.69 -4.71
CA GLU A 275 33.51 -11.09 -5.18
C GLU A 275 33.70 -11.22 -6.70
N TYR A 276 33.02 -10.36 -7.50
CA TYR A 276 32.91 -10.51 -8.96
C TYR A 276 33.60 -9.39 -9.75
N GLY A 277 34.07 -8.33 -9.10
CA GLY A 277 34.65 -7.15 -9.72
C GLY A 277 33.60 -6.10 -10.15
N GLU A 278 34.03 -4.83 -10.21
CA GLU A 278 33.17 -3.67 -10.50
C GLU A 278 32.45 -3.81 -11.85
N ASP A 279 33.15 -4.26 -12.89
CA ASP A 279 32.61 -4.37 -14.24
C ASP A 279 31.53 -5.44 -14.40
N SER A 280 31.43 -6.38 -13.44
CA SER A 280 30.48 -7.49 -13.47
C SER A 280 29.21 -7.21 -12.68
N VAL A 281 29.14 -6.12 -11.90
CA VAL A 281 28.01 -5.79 -11.02
C VAL A 281 27.29 -4.54 -11.49
N LEU A 282 26.07 -4.70 -11.99
CA LEU A 282 25.22 -3.61 -12.47
C LEU A 282 24.17 -3.24 -11.43
N LEU A 283 24.06 -1.96 -11.10
CA LEU A 283 23.09 -1.39 -10.17
C LEU A 283 21.91 -0.81 -10.95
N GLU A 284 20.67 -1.13 -10.55
CA GLU A 284 19.43 -0.63 -11.15
C GLU A 284 19.35 -0.76 -12.68
N HIS A 285 19.85 -1.87 -13.20
CA HIS A 285 19.82 -2.15 -14.63
C HIS A 285 18.52 -2.89 -14.99
N ASN A 286 17.77 -2.38 -15.97
CA ASN A 286 16.51 -2.98 -16.48
C ASN A 286 15.50 -3.31 -15.36
N TYR A 287 15.34 -2.39 -14.38
CA TYR A 287 14.45 -2.51 -13.23
C TYR A 287 14.87 -3.51 -12.14
N VAL A 288 15.93 -4.28 -12.34
CA VAL A 288 16.52 -5.16 -11.35
C VAL A 288 17.38 -4.35 -10.38
N ASP A 289 17.26 -4.58 -9.07
CA ASP A 289 18.03 -3.84 -8.06
C ASP A 289 19.55 -4.01 -8.27
N LEU A 290 20.00 -5.26 -8.43
CA LEU A 290 21.38 -5.60 -8.76
C LEU A 290 21.42 -6.78 -9.72
N LYS A 291 22.37 -6.75 -10.66
CA LYS A 291 22.61 -7.83 -11.61
C LYS A 291 24.10 -8.16 -11.64
N VAL A 292 24.41 -9.43 -11.53
CA VAL A 292 25.81 -9.92 -11.70
C VAL A 292 25.91 -10.63 -13.03
N LEU A 293 26.84 -10.16 -13.87
CA LEU A 293 27.15 -10.77 -15.17
C LEU A 293 28.10 -11.93 -14.97
N ARG A 294 27.72 -13.15 -15.47
CA ARG A 294 28.56 -14.35 -15.46
C ARG A 294 28.54 -15.04 -16.82
N LEU A 295 29.57 -15.79 -17.11
CA LEU A 295 29.63 -16.61 -18.35
C LEU A 295 28.54 -17.69 -18.40
N GLU A 296 28.11 -18.19 -17.25
CA GLU A 296 27.11 -19.26 -17.10
C GLU A 296 25.66 -18.74 -17.04
N GLY A 297 25.46 -17.45 -17.31
CA GLY A 297 24.20 -16.71 -17.19
C GLY A 297 24.16 -15.81 -15.98
N ASN A 298 23.32 -14.80 -16.08
CA ASN A 298 23.27 -13.69 -15.12
C ASN A 298 22.58 -14.09 -13.81
N VAL A 299 22.96 -13.44 -12.71
CA VAL A 299 22.26 -13.52 -11.44
C VAL A 299 21.51 -12.23 -11.18
N LEU A 300 20.22 -12.31 -10.98
CA LEU A 300 19.37 -11.18 -10.67
C LEU A 300 19.09 -11.13 -9.15
N TYR A 301 19.26 -9.95 -8.57
CA TYR A 301 19.02 -9.69 -7.16
C TYR A 301 17.90 -8.67 -6.98
N GLU A 302 16.93 -9.00 -6.15
CA GLU A 302 15.87 -8.09 -5.70
C GLU A 302 16.02 -7.88 -4.19
N VAL A 303 16.23 -6.65 -3.76
CA VAL A 303 16.46 -6.29 -2.36
C VAL A 303 15.15 -5.90 -1.68
N LYS A 304 14.90 -6.42 -0.50
CA LYS A 304 13.73 -6.07 0.31
C LYS A 304 14.15 -5.73 1.74
N SER A 305 13.47 -4.78 2.34
CA SER A 305 13.73 -4.30 3.70
C SER A 305 12.70 -4.78 4.73
N ALA A 306 11.89 -5.79 4.38
CA ALA A 306 10.96 -6.41 5.32
C ALA A 306 11.70 -7.06 6.50
N ALA A 307 11.04 -7.15 7.65
CA ALA A 307 11.64 -7.68 8.87
C ALA A 307 11.84 -9.20 8.84
N TYR A 308 11.10 -9.90 7.99
CA TYR A 308 11.11 -11.35 7.87
C TYR A 308 11.52 -11.78 6.46
N ALA A 309 12.30 -12.86 6.39
CA ALA A 309 12.78 -13.41 5.11
C ALA A 309 11.63 -13.88 4.21
N ALA A 310 10.58 -14.46 4.77
CA ALA A 310 9.37 -14.87 4.05
C ALA A 310 8.69 -13.68 3.38
N ASP A 311 8.51 -12.57 4.09
CA ASP A 311 7.91 -11.33 3.55
C ASP A 311 8.75 -10.76 2.41
N CYS A 312 10.09 -10.78 2.55
CA CYS A 312 11.00 -10.37 1.49
C CYS A 312 10.79 -11.19 0.20
N VAL A 313 10.63 -12.52 0.34
CA VAL A 313 10.38 -13.41 -0.80
C VAL A 313 9.00 -13.14 -1.42
N GLU A 314 7.95 -12.98 -0.61
CA GLU A 314 6.60 -12.68 -1.10
C GLU A 314 6.54 -11.35 -1.87
N GLU A 315 7.20 -10.31 -1.35
CA GLU A 315 7.24 -9.00 -2.00
C GLU A 315 8.06 -8.98 -3.30
N ALA A 316 9.10 -9.80 -3.37
CA ALA A 316 10.07 -9.79 -4.48
C ALA A 316 9.70 -10.76 -5.61
N LEU A 317 9.07 -11.90 -5.30
CA LEU A 317 8.95 -13.03 -6.22
C LEU A 317 8.31 -12.66 -7.56
N GLY A 318 7.19 -11.95 -7.52
CA GLY A 318 6.50 -11.51 -8.74
C GLY A 318 7.31 -10.51 -9.57
N GLN A 319 8.09 -9.66 -8.91
CA GLN A 319 8.93 -8.66 -9.57
C GLN A 319 10.12 -9.33 -10.27
N ILE A 320 10.88 -10.15 -9.55
CA ILE A 320 12.09 -10.78 -10.08
C ILE A 320 11.78 -11.79 -11.21
N LEU A 321 10.67 -12.55 -11.10
CA LEU A 321 10.20 -13.42 -12.18
C LEU A 321 9.78 -12.62 -13.42
N ARG A 322 9.13 -11.48 -13.23
CA ARG A 322 8.77 -10.58 -14.33
C ARG A 322 10.01 -10.06 -15.05
N TYR A 323 11.04 -9.65 -14.31
CA TYR A 323 12.28 -9.15 -14.90
C TYR A 323 13.03 -10.25 -15.65
N ALA A 324 13.04 -11.48 -15.12
CA ALA A 324 13.70 -12.61 -15.76
C ALA A 324 13.00 -13.11 -17.03
N PHE A 325 11.65 -13.08 -17.10
CA PHE A 325 10.92 -13.87 -18.11
C PHE A 325 9.87 -13.12 -18.94
N TYR A 326 9.48 -11.88 -18.56
CA TYR A 326 8.32 -11.23 -19.20
C TYR A 326 8.66 -10.36 -20.42
N HIS A 327 9.88 -9.89 -20.59
CA HIS A 327 10.23 -8.84 -21.57
C HIS A 327 10.73 -9.36 -22.94
N GLY A 328 10.26 -10.46 -23.46
CA GLY A 328 10.42 -10.88 -24.85
C GLY A 328 11.88 -10.90 -25.34
N GLN A 329 12.24 -10.05 -26.34
CA GLN A 329 13.59 -9.99 -26.90
C GLN A 329 14.66 -9.39 -25.97
N ASP A 330 14.22 -8.67 -24.92
CA ASP A 330 15.09 -8.13 -23.84
C ASP A 330 15.09 -9.07 -22.61
N GLN A 331 14.69 -10.34 -22.78
CA GLN A 331 14.72 -11.34 -21.71
C GLN A 331 16.13 -11.43 -21.15
N GLU A 332 16.25 -11.26 -19.84
CA GLU A 332 17.51 -11.43 -19.14
C GLU A 332 17.97 -12.89 -19.26
N ASP A 333 19.23 -13.11 -19.60
CA ASP A 333 19.83 -14.46 -19.58
C ASP A 333 20.09 -14.86 -18.11
N ALA A 334 18.99 -15.06 -17.37
CA ALA A 334 19.02 -15.29 -15.95
C ALA A 334 19.25 -16.77 -15.66
N ALA A 335 20.36 -17.11 -15.02
CA ALA A 335 20.66 -18.44 -14.50
C ALA A 335 20.23 -18.63 -13.04
N GLU A 336 20.11 -17.52 -12.29
CA GLU A 336 19.76 -17.56 -10.87
C GLU A 336 19.01 -16.29 -10.45
N LEU A 337 18.00 -16.46 -9.58
CA LEU A 337 17.23 -15.40 -8.96
C LEU A 337 17.52 -15.38 -7.45
N VAL A 338 17.82 -14.21 -6.91
CA VAL A 338 18.16 -14.04 -5.50
C VAL A 338 17.30 -12.94 -4.90
N VAL A 339 16.53 -13.28 -3.88
CA VAL A 339 15.91 -12.28 -3.02
C VAL A 339 16.85 -12.01 -1.86
N ALA A 340 17.21 -10.75 -1.67
CA ALA A 340 18.13 -10.35 -0.61
C ALA A 340 17.40 -9.51 0.44
N GLY A 341 17.47 -9.92 1.69
CA GLY A 341 16.86 -9.24 2.83
C GLY A 341 17.85 -9.02 3.97
N ARG A 342 17.42 -8.32 5.00
CA ARG A 342 18.30 -7.92 6.09
C ARG A 342 18.78 -9.11 6.93
N PHE A 343 17.83 -9.96 7.38
CA PHE A 343 18.09 -10.99 8.40
C PHE A 343 18.06 -12.40 7.83
N PRO A 344 18.76 -13.36 8.44
CA PRO A 344 18.66 -14.76 8.07
C PRO A 344 17.24 -15.30 8.37
N PRO A 345 16.78 -16.29 7.57
CA PRO A 345 15.48 -16.91 7.80
C PRO A 345 15.52 -17.78 9.07
N ASN A 346 14.41 -17.82 9.81
CA ASN A 346 14.20 -18.84 10.83
C ASN A 346 13.82 -20.20 10.16
N ASP A 347 13.67 -21.27 10.95
CA ASP A 347 13.40 -22.61 10.43
C ASP A 347 12.13 -22.70 9.58
N SER A 348 11.06 -22.01 9.97
CA SER A 348 9.80 -21.98 9.24
C SER A 348 9.93 -21.21 7.92
N GLU A 349 10.62 -20.09 7.93
CA GLU A 349 10.89 -19.29 6.73
C GLU A 349 11.84 -20.03 5.77
N ALA A 350 12.85 -20.72 6.30
CA ALA A 350 13.76 -21.54 5.51
C ALA A 350 13.00 -22.68 4.80
N ALA A 351 12.05 -23.32 5.49
CA ALA A 351 11.19 -24.33 4.89
C ALA A 351 10.30 -23.76 3.76
N TYR A 352 9.73 -22.56 3.97
CA TYR A 352 8.95 -21.84 2.94
C TYR A 352 9.82 -21.47 1.73
N ILE A 353 11.01 -20.91 1.95
CA ILE A 353 11.95 -20.54 0.88
C ILE A 353 12.36 -21.77 0.07
N SER A 354 12.64 -22.88 0.76
CA SER A 354 12.96 -24.15 0.11
C SER A 354 11.81 -24.68 -0.74
N PHE A 355 10.58 -24.58 -0.24
CA PHE A 355 9.38 -24.94 -1.01
C PHE A 355 9.25 -24.08 -2.27
N VAL A 356 9.35 -22.74 -2.16
CA VAL A 356 9.30 -21.82 -3.31
C VAL A 356 10.38 -22.16 -4.32
N SER A 357 11.62 -22.38 -3.87
CA SER A 357 12.74 -22.77 -4.72
C SER A 357 12.45 -24.07 -5.49
N GLY A 358 11.83 -25.04 -4.84
CA GLY A 358 11.46 -26.32 -5.47
C GLY A 358 10.33 -26.24 -6.51
N GLN A 359 9.56 -25.15 -6.53
CA GLN A 359 8.48 -24.93 -7.52
C GLN A 359 8.94 -24.18 -8.77
N LEU A 360 10.13 -23.59 -8.75
CA LEU A 360 10.65 -22.78 -9.86
C LEU A 360 11.58 -23.61 -10.74
N ASN A 361 11.45 -23.47 -12.06
CA ASN A 361 12.35 -24.10 -13.05
C ASN A 361 13.65 -23.28 -13.28
N ILE A 362 14.07 -22.51 -12.27
CA ILE A 362 15.28 -21.72 -12.24
C ILE A 362 15.84 -21.74 -10.82
N ARG A 363 17.16 -21.62 -10.70
CA ARG A 363 17.77 -21.50 -9.36
C ARG A 363 17.22 -20.28 -8.64
N PHE A 364 16.68 -20.49 -7.46
CA PHE A 364 16.14 -19.45 -6.61
C PHE A 364 16.66 -19.62 -5.19
N ARG A 365 17.09 -18.53 -4.57
CA ARG A 365 17.47 -18.53 -3.16
C ARG A 365 17.20 -17.19 -2.48
N TYR A 366 17.18 -17.24 -1.18
CA TYR A 366 17.23 -16.06 -0.30
C TYR A 366 18.65 -15.85 0.21
N MET A 367 19.04 -14.57 0.37
CA MET A 367 20.34 -14.17 0.92
C MET A 367 20.13 -13.14 2.04
N ALA A 368 20.68 -13.41 3.22
CA ALA A 368 20.79 -12.42 4.29
C ALA A 368 21.97 -11.47 4.02
N ILE A 369 21.72 -10.17 4.19
CA ILE A 369 22.73 -9.12 3.97
C ILE A 369 23.49 -8.81 5.27
N GLU A 370 22.86 -8.93 6.44
CA GLU A 370 23.45 -8.72 7.77
C GLU A 370 23.60 -10.02 8.56
#